data_16c7d370c9727e52e875c600feb2e8a0
#
_entry.id   16c7d370c9727e52e875c600feb2e8a0
#
_cell.length_a   1.000
_cell.length_b   1.000
_cell.length_c   1.000
_cell.angle_alpha   90.00
_cell.angle_beta   90.00
_cell.angle_gamma   90.00
#
_symmetry.space_group_name_H-M   'P 1'
#
loop_
_entity.id
_entity.type
_entity.pdbx_description
1 polymer ?
#
loop_
_entity_poly.entity_id
_entity_poly.type
_entity_poly.pdbx_seq_one_letter_code
_entity_poly.pdbx_strand_id
1 'polypeptide(L)'
;MQWYYQDKIIQEISDLPEGAFGFIYQTTHLPTGKRYIGKKSLIYNLKKKLGKKEKALYEGKGRPPTFKRVLKESDWKTYYGSHSFIKEAHDYDLSRKILQVAYNKKELTYLECKYQFVLEVLEDKNYLNDNILGKFYDRDFK
;
A
#
# COMPACT_ATOMS: atom_id res chain seq x y z
N MET A 1 -3.80 -7.93 14.37
CA MET A 1 -2.42 -7.47 14.64
C MET A 1 -2.27 -6.03 14.20
N GLN A 2 -1.50 -5.27 14.96
CA GLN A 2 -1.27 -3.85 14.69
C GLN A 2 -0.21 -3.63 13.61
N TRP A 3 -0.20 -2.43 13.03
CA TRP A 3 0.91 -1.95 12.24
C TRP A 3 1.99 -1.39 13.16
N TYR A 4 3.25 -1.68 12.84
CA TYR A 4 4.41 -1.13 13.54
C TYR A 4 5.26 -0.30 12.59
N TYR A 5 5.72 0.86 13.06
CA TYR A 5 6.66 1.71 12.35
C TYR A 5 7.67 2.26 13.36
N GLN A 6 8.96 1.96 13.15
CA GLN A 6 10.03 2.35 14.06
C GLN A 6 9.71 1.98 15.53
N ASP A 7 9.24 0.73 15.73
CA ASP A 7 8.87 0.16 17.03
C ASP A 7 7.65 0.82 17.72
N LYS A 8 6.91 1.66 16.98
CA LYS A 8 5.68 2.27 17.49
C LYS A 8 4.46 1.65 16.83
N ILE A 9 3.40 1.52 17.58
CA ILE A 9 2.10 1.06 17.06
C ILE A 9 1.45 2.21 16.31
N ILE A 10 1.00 1.93 15.07
CA ILE A 10 0.32 2.90 14.21
C ILE A 10 -1.15 2.54 14.14
N GLN A 11 -1.99 3.42 14.62
CA GLN A 11 -3.44 3.24 14.62
C GLN A 11 -4.16 4.20 13.67
N GLU A 12 -3.59 5.39 13.47
CA GLU A 12 -4.15 6.44 12.64
C GLU A 12 -3.08 7.01 11.70
N ILE A 13 -3.51 7.64 10.60
CA ILE A 13 -2.59 8.30 9.66
C ILE A 13 -1.75 9.35 10.39
N SER A 14 -2.33 10.03 11.37
CA SER A 14 -1.62 11.04 12.16
C SER A 14 -0.45 10.50 12.98
N ASP A 15 -0.38 9.18 13.19
CA ASP A 15 0.76 8.54 13.84
C ASP A 15 1.98 8.41 12.92
N LEU A 16 1.78 8.64 11.63
CA LEU A 16 2.84 8.63 10.61
C LEU A 16 3.34 10.04 10.34
N PRO A 17 4.52 10.18 9.70
CA PRO A 17 5.01 11.51 9.31
C PRO A 17 3.99 12.30 8.51
N GLU A 18 3.94 13.62 8.74
CA GLU A 18 3.05 14.51 8.03
C GLU A 18 3.28 14.41 6.51
N GLY A 19 2.19 14.40 5.75
CA GLY A 19 2.24 14.29 4.30
C GLY A 19 2.38 12.86 3.78
N ALA A 20 2.34 11.85 4.65
CA ALA A 20 2.42 10.45 4.26
C ALA A 20 1.31 10.10 3.27
N PHE A 21 1.68 9.58 2.10
CA PHE A 21 0.77 9.12 1.06
C PHE A 21 0.54 7.61 1.12
N GLY A 22 1.58 6.86 1.44
CA GLY A 22 1.56 5.42 1.51
C GLY A 22 2.83 4.89 2.16
N PHE A 23 2.98 3.59 2.20
CA PHE A 23 4.16 2.98 2.80
C PHE A 23 4.50 1.64 2.15
N ILE A 24 5.76 1.26 2.30
CA ILE A 24 6.26 -0.06 1.99
C ILE A 24 6.19 -0.88 3.27
N TYR A 25 5.68 -2.10 3.17
CA TYR A 25 5.47 -2.94 4.34
C TYR A 25 6.03 -4.34 4.16
N GLN A 26 6.27 -4.97 5.30
CA GLN A 26 6.57 -6.39 5.39
C GLN A 26 5.50 -7.06 6.25
N THR A 27 4.83 -8.05 5.69
CA THR A 27 3.97 -8.95 6.44
C THR A 27 4.73 -10.25 6.66
N THR A 28 4.75 -10.72 7.90
CA THR A 28 5.44 -11.96 8.28
C THR A 28 4.43 -12.96 8.80
N HIS A 29 4.46 -14.18 8.27
CA HIS A 29 3.70 -15.30 8.81
C HIS A 29 4.54 -15.92 9.92
N LEU A 30 4.13 -15.69 11.15
CA LEU A 30 4.92 -16.06 12.35
C LEU A 30 5.22 -17.55 12.45
N PRO A 31 4.25 -18.47 12.20
CA PRO A 31 4.54 -19.90 12.31
C PRO A 31 5.61 -20.43 11.35
N THR A 32 5.73 -19.85 10.15
CA THR A 32 6.67 -20.33 9.12
C THR A 32 7.85 -19.40 8.89
N GLY A 33 7.77 -18.15 9.38
CA GLY A 33 8.76 -17.11 9.09
C GLY A 33 8.70 -16.57 7.67
N LYS A 34 7.73 -16.99 6.87
CA LYS A 34 7.55 -16.49 5.50
C LYS A 34 7.14 -15.02 5.50
N ARG A 35 7.70 -14.25 4.55
CA ARG A 35 7.56 -12.80 4.48
C ARG A 35 7.04 -12.35 3.12
N TYR A 36 6.37 -11.23 3.12
CA TYR A 36 5.86 -10.59 1.91
C TYR A 36 6.14 -9.09 1.96
N ILE A 37 6.70 -8.56 0.90
CA ILE A 37 6.98 -7.12 0.75
C ILE A 37 6.01 -6.53 -0.26
N GLY A 38 5.32 -5.47 0.14
CA GLY A 38 4.38 -4.79 -0.72
C GLY A 38 4.28 -3.30 -0.42
N LYS A 39 3.41 -2.64 -1.15
CA LYS A 39 3.09 -1.23 -0.93
C LYS A 39 1.60 -1.09 -0.60
N LYS A 40 1.28 -0.04 0.15
CA LYS A 40 -0.11 0.31 0.45
C LYS A 40 -0.26 1.81 0.44
N SER A 41 -1.25 2.30 -0.30
CA SER A 41 -1.64 3.70 -0.24
C SER A 41 -2.50 3.93 0.99
N LEU A 42 -2.26 5.04 1.68
CA LEU A 42 -3.09 5.46 2.82
C LEU A 42 -4.35 6.15 2.36
N ILE A 43 -4.22 6.92 1.28
CA ILE A 43 -5.31 7.68 0.68
C ILE A 43 -5.30 7.48 -0.82
N TYR A 44 -6.45 7.63 -1.44
CA TYR A 44 -6.57 7.61 -2.89
C TYR A 44 -7.57 8.63 -3.37
N ASN A 45 -7.43 9.04 -4.64
CA ASN A 45 -8.34 9.96 -5.30
C ASN A 45 -9.46 9.18 -5.98
N LEU A 46 -10.70 9.51 -5.62
CA LEU A 46 -11.89 9.02 -6.31
C LEU A 46 -12.43 10.09 -7.23
N LYS A 47 -12.89 9.67 -8.42
CA LYS A 47 -13.71 10.52 -9.27
C LYS A 47 -15.15 10.43 -8.80
N LYS A 48 -15.73 11.57 -8.42
CA LYS A 48 -17.12 11.67 -8.05
C LYS A 48 -17.85 12.55 -9.03
N LYS A 49 -19.00 12.08 -9.55
CA LYS A 49 -19.83 12.86 -10.47
C LYS A 49 -20.34 14.12 -9.78
N LEU A 50 -20.19 15.27 -10.43
CA LEU A 50 -20.71 16.53 -9.93
C LEU A 50 -22.23 16.55 -10.04
N GLY A 51 -22.91 16.92 -8.96
CA GLY A 51 -24.35 17.18 -8.94
C GLY A 51 -24.68 18.53 -9.58
N LYS A 52 -25.97 18.76 -9.82
CA LYS A 52 -26.46 20.01 -10.41
C LYS A 52 -26.06 21.24 -9.62
N LYS A 53 -26.15 21.18 -8.29
CA LYS A 53 -25.77 22.29 -7.40
C LYS A 53 -24.29 22.61 -7.48
N GLU A 54 -23.45 21.59 -7.53
CA GLU A 54 -21.99 21.74 -7.63
C GLU A 54 -21.59 22.35 -8.98
N LYS A 55 -22.26 21.94 -10.08
CA LYS A 55 -22.05 22.53 -11.41
C LYS A 55 -22.45 23.99 -11.47
N ALA A 56 -23.56 24.33 -10.80
CA ALA A 56 -24.06 25.72 -10.74
C ALA A 56 -23.12 26.65 -9.97
N LEU A 57 -22.36 26.14 -9.02
CA LEU A 57 -21.39 26.90 -8.22
C LEU A 57 -20.01 27.02 -8.89
N TYR A 58 -19.82 26.38 -10.05
CA TYR A 58 -18.54 26.40 -10.75
C TYR A 58 -18.22 27.81 -11.26
N GLU A 59 -17.08 28.37 -10.82
CA GLU A 59 -16.65 29.73 -11.16
C GLU A 59 -15.56 29.79 -12.23
N GLY A 60 -15.10 28.64 -12.73
CA GLY A 60 -14.08 28.57 -13.78
C GLY A 60 -14.64 28.91 -15.16
N LYS A 61 -13.74 29.06 -16.13
CA LYS A 61 -14.11 29.32 -17.54
C LYS A 61 -14.59 28.05 -18.22
N GLY A 62 -15.62 28.19 -19.07
CA GLY A 62 -16.17 27.09 -19.87
C GLY A 62 -17.17 26.22 -19.11
N ARG A 63 -17.36 25.01 -19.60
CA ARG A 63 -18.28 24.07 -18.98
C ARG A 63 -17.78 23.57 -17.62
N PRO A 64 -18.67 23.42 -16.61
CA PRO A 64 -18.30 22.74 -15.39
C PRO A 64 -17.77 21.34 -15.69
N PRO A 65 -16.76 20.87 -14.94
CA PRO A 65 -16.28 19.50 -15.11
C PRO A 65 -17.38 18.49 -14.76
N THR A 66 -17.34 17.32 -15.39
CA THR A 66 -18.32 16.25 -15.12
C THR A 66 -18.01 15.54 -13.80
N PHE A 67 -16.73 15.46 -13.42
CA PHE A 67 -16.26 14.77 -12.24
C PHE A 67 -15.35 15.68 -11.41
N LYS A 68 -15.37 15.46 -10.10
CA LYS A 68 -14.41 16.04 -9.17
C LYS A 68 -13.58 14.94 -8.52
N ARG A 69 -12.38 15.29 -8.08
CA ARG A 69 -11.54 14.37 -7.30
C ARG A 69 -11.86 14.53 -5.81
N VAL A 70 -12.08 13.41 -5.15
CA VAL A 70 -12.32 13.36 -3.71
C VAL A 70 -11.27 12.44 -3.09
N LEU A 71 -10.60 12.93 -2.05
CA LEU A 71 -9.66 12.11 -1.28
C LEU A 71 -10.44 11.18 -0.36
N LYS A 72 -10.04 9.93 -0.33
CA LYS A 72 -10.63 8.92 0.55
C LYS A 72 -9.52 8.11 1.21
N GLU A 73 -9.67 7.86 2.51
CA GLU A 73 -8.80 6.93 3.23
C GLU A 73 -9.02 5.51 2.71
N SER A 74 -7.92 4.77 2.53
CA SER A 74 -7.95 3.38 2.08
C SER A 74 -8.27 2.43 3.24
N ASP A 75 -8.33 1.14 2.93
CA ASP A 75 -8.53 0.06 3.91
C ASP A 75 -7.22 -0.38 4.60
N TRP A 76 -6.21 0.49 4.64
CA TRP A 76 -4.88 0.15 5.13
C TRP A 76 -4.86 -0.44 6.54
N LYS A 77 -5.81 -0.03 7.40
CA LYS A 77 -5.86 -0.49 8.80
C LYS A 77 -6.09 -2.00 8.91
N THR A 78 -6.86 -2.57 7.99
CA THR A 78 -7.23 -3.98 7.98
C THR A 78 -6.49 -4.80 6.93
N TYR A 79 -5.60 -4.15 6.17
CA TYR A 79 -4.91 -4.76 5.04
C TYR A 79 -3.64 -5.49 5.49
N TYR A 80 -3.44 -6.73 5.05
CA TYR A 80 -2.26 -7.54 5.37
C TYR A 80 -1.39 -7.85 4.16
N GLY A 81 -1.91 -7.77 2.96
CA GLY A 81 -1.21 -8.05 1.72
C GLY A 81 -2.13 -8.65 0.67
N SER A 82 -1.68 -8.64 -0.57
CA SER A 82 -2.46 -9.14 -1.72
C SER A 82 -2.22 -10.61 -2.03
N HIS A 83 -1.17 -11.21 -1.50
CA HIS A 83 -0.83 -12.60 -1.77
C HIS A 83 -1.86 -13.56 -1.17
N SER A 84 -2.24 -14.60 -1.91
CA SER A 84 -3.26 -15.57 -1.48
C SER A 84 -2.94 -16.23 -0.14
N PHE A 85 -1.69 -16.60 0.06
CA PHE A 85 -1.23 -17.19 1.33
C PHE A 85 -1.52 -16.27 2.52
N ILE A 86 -1.24 -14.96 2.36
CA ILE A 86 -1.50 -13.96 3.40
C ILE A 86 -3.00 -13.79 3.63
N LYS A 87 -3.79 -13.76 2.57
CA LYS A 87 -5.25 -13.58 2.66
C LYS A 87 -5.94 -14.77 3.36
N GLU A 88 -5.40 -15.95 3.21
CA GLU A 88 -5.96 -17.19 3.81
C GLU A 88 -5.47 -17.45 5.24
N ALA A 89 -4.36 -16.80 5.65
CA ALA A 89 -3.81 -16.97 6.99
C ALA A 89 -4.68 -16.25 8.03
N HIS A 90 -4.65 -16.76 9.25
CA HIS A 90 -5.29 -16.08 10.37
C HIS A 90 -4.52 -14.80 10.73
N ASP A 91 -5.23 -13.73 11.04
CA ASP A 91 -4.62 -12.44 11.37
C ASP A 91 -3.71 -12.51 12.61
N TYR A 92 -4.01 -13.38 13.57
CA TYR A 92 -3.16 -13.56 14.74
C TYR A 92 -1.82 -14.25 14.42
N ASP A 93 -1.70 -14.89 13.26
CA ASP A 93 -0.45 -15.49 12.77
C ASP A 93 0.39 -14.51 11.95
N LEU A 94 -0.10 -13.31 11.72
CA LEU A 94 0.55 -12.32 10.86
C LEU A 94 1.04 -11.13 11.66
N SER A 95 2.27 -10.70 11.36
CA SER A 95 2.84 -9.47 11.88
C SER A 95 3.03 -8.49 10.73
N ARG A 96 2.74 -7.21 10.96
CA ARG A 96 2.83 -6.16 9.94
C ARG A 96 3.81 -5.08 10.37
N LYS A 97 4.76 -4.77 9.53
CA LYS A 97 5.77 -3.76 9.79
C LYS A 97 5.87 -2.80 8.61
N ILE A 98 5.81 -1.51 8.89
CA ILE A 98 6.06 -0.46 7.90
C ILE A 98 7.58 -0.28 7.81
N LEU A 99 8.11 -0.42 6.59
CA LEU A 99 9.55 -0.28 6.34
C LEU A 99 9.92 1.17 6.04
N GLN A 100 9.12 1.83 5.22
CA GLN A 100 9.36 3.20 4.81
C GLN A 100 8.07 3.87 4.35
N VAL A 101 7.92 5.15 4.70
CA VAL A 101 6.80 5.98 4.27
C VAL A 101 7.15 6.65 2.94
N ALA A 102 6.18 6.72 2.04
CA ALA A 102 6.27 7.43 0.78
C ALA A 102 5.31 8.62 0.76
N TYR A 103 5.70 9.69 0.09
CA TYR A 103 4.96 10.96 0.10
C TYR A 103 4.21 11.25 -1.20
N ASN A 104 4.37 10.40 -2.21
CA ASN A 104 3.61 10.47 -3.45
C ASN A 104 3.56 9.10 -4.14
N LYS A 105 2.74 8.99 -5.17
CA LYS A 105 2.50 7.72 -5.86
C LYS A 105 3.75 7.17 -6.55
N LYS A 106 4.54 8.03 -7.18
CA LYS A 106 5.78 7.60 -7.88
C LYS A 106 6.80 7.08 -6.89
N GLU A 107 7.01 7.79 -5.79
CA GLU A 107 7.91 7.35 -4.74
C GLU A 107 7.47 6.02 -4.14
N LEU A 108 6.17 5.86 -3.92
CA LEU A 108 5.62 4.61 -3.38
C LEU A 108 5.96 3.42 -4.29
N THR A 109 5.77 3.54 -5.59
CA THR A 109 6.09 2.48 -6.56
C THR A 109 7.59 2.25 -6.66
N TYR A 110 8.38 3.33 -6.69
CA TYR A 110 9.85 3.25 -6.73
C TYR A 110 10.40 2.51 -5.52
N LEU A 111 9.94 2.87 -4.32
CA LEU A 111 10.41 2.26 -3.08
C LEU A 111 10.00 0.80 -2.97
N GLU A 112 8.81 0.44 -3.44
CA GLU A 112 8.40 -0.96 -3.48
C GLU A 112 9.37 -1.79 -4.29
N CYS A 113 9.67 -1.35 -5.51
CA CYS A 113 10.62 -2.05 -6.38
C CYS A 113 12.01 -2.12 -5.76
N LYS A 114 12.47 -1.00 -5.18
CA LYS A 114 13.78 -0.92 -4.53
C LYS A 114 13.90 -1.96 -3.41
N TYR A 115 12.92 -2.00 -2.50
CA TYR A 115 12.95 -2.97 -1.40
C TYR A 115 12.88 -4.40 -1.91
N GLN A 116 12.05 -4.67 -2.92
CA GLN A 116 11.92 -6.00 -3.48
C GLN A 116 13.22 -6.48 -4.13
N PHE A 117 13.95 -5.60 -4.83
CA PHE A 117 15.25 -5.96 -5.41
C PHE A 117 16.34 -6.09 -4.34
N VAL A 118 16.44 -5.16 -3.43
CA VAL A 118 17.48 -5.17 -2.38
C VAL A 118 17.33 -6.38 -1.46
N LEU A 119 16.10 -6.75 -1.12
CA LEU A 119 15.81 -7.89 -0.26
C LEU A 119 15.77 -9.22 -1.03
N GLU A 120 15.98 -9.18 -2.35
CA GLU A 120 16.05 -10.38 -3.19
C GLU A 120 14.80 -11.27 -3.05
N VAL A 121 13.62 -10.66 -3.02
CA VAL A 121 12.36 -11.37 -2.74
C VAL A 121 12.02 -12.46 -3.75
N LEU A 122 12.54 -12.39 -4.98
CA LEU A 122 12.32 -13.42 -6.00
C LEU A 122 13.36 -14.55 -5.94
N GLU A 123 14.46 -14.37 -5.22
CA GLU A 123 15.55 -15.33 -5.10
C GLU A 123 15.53 -16.08 -3.78
N ASP A 124 14.91 -15.49 -2.75
CA ASP A 124 14.85 -16.05 -1.40
C ASP A 124 13.51 -16.75 -1.17
N LYS A 125 13.55 -18.04 -0.92
CA LYS A 125 12.36 -18.88 -0.67
C LYS A 125 11.57 -18.48 0.58
N ASN A 126 12.16 -17.68 1.46
CA ASN A 126 11.46 -17.15 2.64
C ASN A 126 10.51 -16.02 2.31
N TYR A 127 10.56 -15.47 1.10
CA TYR A 127 9.61 -14.47 0.61
C TYR A 127 8.53 -15.11 -0.24
N LEU A 128 7.30 -14.66 -0.03
CA LEU A 128 6.13 -15.13 -0.77
C LEU A 128 5.92 -14.40 -2.10
N ASN A 129 6.70 -13.34 -2.35
CA ASN A 129 6.56 -12.53 -3.53
C ASN A 129 6.68 -13.37 -4.82
N ASP A 130 5.73 -13.19 -5.74
CA ASP A 130 5.65 -13.94 -7.00
C ASP A 130 6.32 -13.20 -8.15
N ASN A 131 6.33 -11.88 -8.12
CA ASN A 131 6.85 -11.07 -9.21
C ASN A 131 7.25 -9.68 -8.73
N ILE A 132 8.05 -9.00 -9.56
CA ILE A 132 8.33 -7.56 -9.45
C ILE A 132 7.87 -6.92 -10.75
N LEU A 133 6.95 -5.95 -10.67
CA LEU A 133 6.37 -5.19 -11.79
C LEU A 133 5.68 -6.05 -12.85
N GLY A 134 5.36 -7.31 -12.57
CA GLY A 134 4.84 -8.23 -13.58
C GLY A 134 5.81 -8.54 -14.71
N LYS A 135 7.11 -8.30 -14.51
CA LYS A 135 8.17 -8.54 -15.49
C LYS A 135 9.15 -9.62 -15.05
N PHE A 136 9.44 -9.69 -13.77
CA PHE A 136 10.36 -10.66 -13.18
C PHE A 136 9.55 -11.58 -12.28
N TYR A 137 9.75 -12.88 -12.39
CA TYR A 137 8.96 -13.88 -11.69
C TYR A 137 9.83 -14.79 -10.84
N ASP A 138 9.31 -15.21 -9.69
CA ASP A 138 10.01 -16.08 -8.74
C ASP A 138 10.39 -17.44 -9.35
N ARG A 139 9.56 -17.98 -10.23
CA ARG A 139 9.83 -19.26 -10.92
C ARG A 139 11.13 -19.29 -11.71
N ASP A 140 11.65 -18.11 -12.07
CA ASP A 140 12.90 -18.02 -12.83
C ASP A 140 14.13 -17.94 -11.93
N PHE A 141 13.95 -17.71 -10.63
CA PHE A 141 15.04 -17.43 -9.68
C PHE A 141 15.06 -18.27 -8.42
N LYS A 142 13.92 -18.85 -8.03
CA LYS A 142 13.81 -19.71 -6.84
C LYS A 142 14.07 -21.18 -7.11
#